data_3f3bb087968e9f43c5f7a2a29a145041
#
_entry.id   3f3bb087968e9f43c5f7a2a29a145041
#
_cell.length_a   1.000
_cell.length_b   1.000
_cell.length_c   1.000
_cell.angle_alpha   90.00
_cell.angle_beta   90.00
_cell.angle_gamma   90.00
#
_symmetry.space_group_name_H-M   'P 1'
#
loop_
_entity.id
_entity.type
_entity.pdbx_description
1 polymer ?
#
loop_
_entity_poly.entity_id
_entity_poly.type
_entity_poly.pdbx_seq_one_letter_code
_entity_poly.pdbx_strand_id
1 'polypeptide(L)'
;MTPLSSMYQKVMKVGMICYQTGRLPGQSTLAIIFKNVVDTFVCLLAYWIHGYAFAFGDRERIIGNKNFFTSGNVNFSHFFYNYARCAIVTTIVSGTITQRTEPIGYIMSSYMLAGFVYPIVSRFFWNQSGLFYMYLPVQDYAGNGVVFLVGGTAALIASFVTNVHVEYWRTLNINQGYSLPTVEYNCLALSAVMIWTTFTMGFVYLLLKLAGVLKPEIGQEKHKSHTLLSLD
;
A
#
# COMPACT_ATOMS: atom_id res chain seq x y z
N MET A 1 -14.24 6.28 -18.06
CA MET A 1 -13.30 5.20 -17.69
C MET A 1 -13.92 3.88 -18.07
N THR A 2 -13.24 3.11 -18.88
CA THR A 2 -13.79 1.86 -19.44
C THR A 2 -13.56 0.70 -18.47
N PRO A 3 -14.46 -0.30 -18.41
CA PRO A 3 -14.27 -1.52 -17.63
C PRO A 3 -12.96 -2.26 -17.99
N LEU A 4 -12.46 -2.04 -19.19
CA LEU A 4 -11.19 -2.58 -19.68
C LEU A 4 -9.99 -2.14 -18.82
N SER A 5 -9.94 -0.86 -18.39
CA SER A 5 -8.83 -0.35 -17.59
C SER A 5 -8.75 -1.00 -16.19
N SER A 6 -9.88 -1.38 -15.60
CA SER A 6 -9.88 -2.13 -14.33
C SER A 6 -9.41 -3.57 -14.50
N MET A 7 -9.64 -4.18 -15.68
CA MET A 7 -9.13 -5.52 -15.99
C MET A 7 -7.60 -5.54 -16.10
N TYR A 8 -6.98 -4.53 -16.76
CA TYR A 8 -5.52 -4.44 -16.83
C TYR A 8 -4.88 -4.36 -15.43
N GLN A 9 -5.49 -3.60 -14.52
CA GLN A 9 -4.97 -3.49 -13.15
C GLN A 9 -5.09 -4.80 -12.37
N LYS A 10 -6.15 -5.58 -12.59
CA LYS A 10 -6.30 -6.93 -12.00
C LYS A 10 -5.23 -7.89 -12.53
N VAL A 11 -4.96 -7.86 -13.84
CA VAL A 11 -3.88 -8.67 -14.45
C VAL A 11 -2.52 -8.28 -13.87
N MET A 12 -2.25 -6.98 -13.69
CA MET A 12 -1.02 -6.51 -13.05
C MET A 12 -0.89 -7.02 -11.60
N LYS A 13 -1.99 -7.05 -10.82
CA LYS A 13 -2.00 -7.63 -9.48
C LYS A 13 -1.63 -9.12 -9.50
N VAL A 14 -2.18 -9.89 -10.43
CA VAL A 14 -1.84 -11.32 -10.61
C VAL A 14 -0.35 -11.48 -10.91
N GLY A 15 0.22 -10.66 -11.80
CA GLY A 15 1.66 -10.66 -12.07
C GLY A 15 2.52 -10.39 -10.83
N MET A 16 2.11 -9.45 -9.98
CA MET A 16 2.78 -9.18 -8.70
C MET A 16 2.70 -10.38 -7.74
N ILE A 17 1.57 -11.07 -7.67
CA ILE A 17 1.41 -12.29 -6.86
C ILE A 17 2.36 -13.39 -7.35
N CYS A 18 2.43 -13.62 -8.67
CA CYS A 18 3.36 -14.58 -9.26
C CYS A 18 4.82 -14.23 -8.97
N TYR A 19 5.18 -12.95 -9.05
CA TYR A 19 6.51 -12.47 -8.69
C TYR A 19 6.84 -12.73 -7.22
N GLN A 20 5.91 -12.42 -6.30
CA GLN A 20 6.07 -12.69 -4.86
C GLN A 20 6.26 -14.19 -4.60
N THR A 21 5.50 -15.05 -5.27
CA THR A 21 5.59 -16.49 -5.13
C THR A 21 6.96 -17.04 -5.53
N GLY A 22 7.56 -16.49 -6.60
CA GLY A 22 8.89 -16.91 -7.04
C GLY A 22 10.03 -16.36 -6.18
N ARG A 23 9.80 -15.25 -5.45
CA ARG A 23 10.88 -14.57 -4.72
C ARG A 23 10.92 -14.88 -3.22
N LEU A 24 9.88 -15.43 -2.63
CA LEU A 24 9.79 -15.70 -1.20
C LEU A 24 10.12 -17.17 -0.89
N PRO A 25 11.40 -17.51 -0.67
CA PRO A 25 11.81 -18.87 -0.32
C PRO A 25 11.27 -19.22 1.08
N GLY A 26 10.89 -20.47 1.27
CA GLY A 26 10.45 -20.99 2.57
C GLY A 26 8.96 -20.83 2.90
N GLN A 27 8.18 -20.19 2.04
CA GLN A 27 6.72 -20.20 2.16
C GLN A 27 6.09 -21.05 1.06
N SER A 28 5.02 -21.77 1.40
CA SER A 28 4.26 -22.49 0.38
C SER A 28 3.57 -21.49 -0.57
N THR A 29 3.61 -21.78 -1.85
CA THR A 29 2.91 -21.01 -2.89
C THR A 29 1.44 -20.79 -2.53
N LEU A 30 0.77 -21.80 -1.99
CA LEU A 30 -0.62 -21.73 -1.58
C LEU A 30 -0.85 -20.72 -0.45
N ALA A 31 0.07 -20.63 0.53
CA ALA A 31 -0.05 -19.65 1.61
C ALA A 31 0.07 -18.21 1.10
N ILE A 32 0.96 -17.94 0.13
CA ILE A 32 1.11 -16.62 -0.48
C ILE A 32 -0.14 -16.25 -1.27
N ILE A 33 -0.66 -17.16 -2.08
CA ILE A 33 -1.89 -16.95 -2.85
C ILE A 33 -3.05 -16.68 -1.90
N PHE A 34 -3.23 -17.50 -0.85
CA PHE A 34 -4.29 -17.32 0.13
C PHE A 34 -4.23 -15.95 0.82
N LYS A 35 -3.05 -15.53 1.26
CA LYS A 35 -2.84 -14.20 1.85
C LYS A 35 -3.25 -13.07 0.88
N ASN A 36 -2.87 -13.17 -0.38
CA ASN A 36 -3.24 -12.18 -1.39
C ASN A 36 -4.74 -12.15 -1.72
N VAL A 37 -5.41 -13.31 -1.64
CA VAL A 37 -6.88 -13.37 -1.75
C VAL A 37 -7.54 -12.66 -0.57
N VAL A 38 -7.12 -12.97 0.66
CA VAL A 38 -7.61 -12.29 1.88
C VAL A 38 -7.36 -10.77 1.80
N ASP A 39 -6.16 -10.36 1.37
CA ASP A 39 -5.81 -8.95 1.14
C ASP A 39 -6.78 -8.25 0.19
N THR A 40 -7.16 -8.94 -0.89
CA THR A 40 -8.10 -8.39 -1.86
C THR A 40 -9.48 -8.11 -1.23
N PHE A 41 -9.97 -9.02 -0.39
CA PHE A 41 -11.24 -8.83 0.32
C PHE A 41 -11.14 -7.75 1.39
N VAL A 42 -10.08 -7.74 2.19
CA VAL A 42 -9.86 -6.71 3.22
C VAL A 42 -9.76 -5.32 2.59
N CYS A 43 -9.00 -5.20 1.51
CA CYS A 43 -8.89 -3.97 0.73
C CYS A 43 -10.26 -3.52 0.18
N LEU A 44 -11.06 -4.45 -0.36
CA LEU A 44 -12.39 -4.14 -0.86
C LEU A 44 -13.30 -3.61 0.26
N LEU A 45 -13.33 -4.29 1.40
CA LEU A 45 -14.14 -3.89 2.55
C LEU A 45 -13.71 -2.52 3.08
N ALA A 46 -12.43 -2.29 3.32
CA ALA A 46 -11.93 -1.02 3.81
C ALA A 46 -12.25 0.13 2.84
N TYR A 47 -12.03 -0.11 1.54
CA TYR A 47 -12.28 0.89 0.51
C TYR A 47 -13.77 1.17 0.32
N TRP A 48 -14.63 0.16 0.44
CA TRP A 48 -16.08 0.30 0.35
C TRP A 48 -16.69 1.01 1.55
N ILE A 49 -16.26 0.66 2.77
CA ILE A 49 -16.82 1.24 4.01
C ILE A 49 -16.53 2.74 4.07
N HIS A 50 -15.29 3.16 3.92
CA HIS A 50 -14.89 4.56 4.10
C HIS A 50 -13.85 5.06 3.09
N GLY A 51 -13.02 4.18 2.48
CA GLY A 51 -11.94 4.63 1.62
C GLY A 51 -12.43 5.44 0.41
N TYR A 52 -13.49 4.99 -0.26
CA TYR A 52 -14.05 5.73 -1.39
C TYR A 52 -14.66 7.08 -0.96
N ALA A 53 -15.29 7.14 0.21
CA ALA A 53 -15.83 8.38 0.77
C ALA A 53 -14.71 9.39 1.05
N PHE A 54 -13.62 8.94 1.65
CA PHE A 54 -12.45 9.79 1.92
C PHE A 54 -11.79 10.31 0.64
N ALA A 55 -11.68 9.48 -0.40
CA ALA A 55 -11.06 9.86 -1.66
C ALA A 55 -11.94 10.78 -2.52
N PHE A 56 -13.22 10.42 -2.71
CA PHE A 56 -14.10 11.02 -3.72
C PHE A 56 -15.44 11.51 -3.16
N GLY A 57 -15.64 11.43 -1.84
CA GLY A 57 -16.78 12.07 -1.19
C GLY A 57 -16.67 13.59 -1.29
N ASP A 58 -17.69 14.32 -1.11
CA ASP A 58 -17.91 15.77 -1.11
C ASP A 58 -16.72 16.72 -1.48
N ARG A 59 -16.95 18.04 -1.48
CA ARG A 59 -15.96 19.08 -1.87
C ARG A 59 -14.98 19.47 -0.76
N GLU A 60 -14.85 18.70 0.30
CA GLU A 60 -13.87 18.93 1.35
C GLU A 60 -12.42 18.77 0.81
N ARG A 61 -11.46 19.54 1.37
CA ARG A 61 -10.09 19.60 0.82
C ARG A 61 -9.22 18.40 1.20
N ILE A 62 -9.34 17.91 2.42
CA ILE A 62 -8.43 16.91 2.98
C ILE A 62 -9.08 15.52 3.02
N ILE A 63 -10.29 15.41 3.57
CA ILE A 63 -11.01 14.15 3.74
C ILE A 63 -12.45 14.35 3.33
N GLY A 64 -12.97 13.49 2.45
CA GLY A 64 -14.39 13.49 2.09
C GLY A 64 -15.25 12.91 3.21
N ASN A 65 -16.49 13.40 3.34
CA ASN A 65 -17.40 12.99 4.40
C ASN A 65 -18.75 12.45 3.87
N LYS A 66 -18.90 12.27 2.57
CA LYS A 66 -20.11 11.72 1.93
C LYS A 66 -19.81 10.43 1.15
N ASN A 67 -20.86 9.70 0.83
CA ASN A 67 -20.81 8.46 0.06
C ASN A 67 -20.14 7.27 0.81
N PHE A 68 -20.21 7.25 2.13
CA PHE A 68 -19.87 6.07 2.92
C PHE A 68 -20.71 4.87 2.46
N PHE A 69 -20.12 3.67 2.43
CA PHE A 69 -20.76 2.45 1.95
C PHE A 69 -21.30 2.57 0.52
N THR A 70 -20.69 3.46 -0.30
CA THR A 70 -21.20 3.83 -1.63
C THR A 70 -22.66 4.28 -1.63
N SER A 71 -23.11 4.89 -0.53
CA SER A 71 -24.45 5.48 -0.42
C SER A 71 -24.56 6.71 -1.32
N GLY A 72 -25.66 6.84 -2.07
CA GLY A 72 -25.86 7.95 -3.00
C GLY A 72 -25.62 7.57 -4.48
N ASN A 73 -25.49 8.58 -5.32
CA ASN A 73 -25.31 8.39 -6.76
C ASN A 73 -23.85 8.16 -7.13
N VAL A 74 -23.33 6.94 -6.84
CA VAL A 74 -21.94 6.57 -7.08
C VAL A 74 -21.81 5.84 -8.43
N ASN A 75 -20.85 6.28 -9.24
CA ASN A 75 -20.49 5.55 -10.46
C ASN A 75 -19.65 4.32 -10.09
N PHE A 76 -20.26 3.13 -10.15
CA PHE A 76 -19.60 1.87 -9.81
C PHE A 76 -18.36 1.57 -10.69
N SER A 77 -18.34 2.00 -11.96
CA SER A 77 -17.16 1.82 -12.80
C SER A 77 -15.98 2.63 -12.27
N HIS A 78 -16.23 3.85 -11.77
CA HIS A 78 -15.22 4.68 -11.13
C HIS A 78 -14.77 4.09 -9.79
N PHE A 79 -15.71 3.55 -8.99
CA PHE A 79 -15.39 2.86 -7.74
C PHE A 79 -14.45 1.67 -7.98
N PHE A 80 -14.84 0.73 -8.88
CA PHE A 80 -14.03 -0.46 -9.14
C PHE A 80 -12.67 -0.15 -9.77
N TYR A 81 -12.58 0.90 -10.58
CA TYR A 81 -11.30 1.35 -11.13
C TYR A 81 -10.34 1.82 -10.05
N ASN A 82 -10.80 2.67 -9.13
CA ASN A 82 -9.96 3.17 -8.04
C ASN A 82 -9.69 2.12 -6.96
N TYR A 83 -10.65 1.23 -6.70
CA TYR A 83 -10.42 0.05 -5.87
C TYR A 83 -9.30 -0.83 -6.42
N ALA A 84 -9.27 -1.10 -7.73
CA ALA A 84 -8.22 -1.92 -8.33
C ALA A 84 -6.83 -1.29 -8.14
N ARG A 85 -6.69 0.04 -8.21
CA ARG A 85 -5.46 0.77 -7.89
C ARG A 85 -5.08 0.63 -6.41
N CYS A 86 -6.04 0.79 -5.51
CA CYS A 86 -5.86 0.57 -4.08
C CYS A 86 -5.33 -0.84 -3.79
N ALA A 87 -5.91 -1.86 -4.44
CA ALA A 87 -5.48 -3.25 -4.30
C ALA A 87 -4.05 -3.53 -4.81
N ILE A 88 -3.52 -2.71 -5.73
CA ILE A 88 -2.11 -2.78 -6.12
C ILE A 88 -1.21 -2.26 -5.01
N VAL A 89 -1.57 -1.15 -4.36
CA VAL A 89 -0.82 -0.57 -3.24
C VAL A 89 -0.66 -1.59 -2.12
N THR A 90 -1.75 -2.23 -1.70
CA THR A 90 -1.71 -3.26 -0.64
C THR A 90 -0.86 -4.46 -1.06
N THR A 91 -0.91 -4.87 -2.33
CA THR A 91 -0.10 -5.98 -2.85
C THR A 91 1.40 -5.66 -2.86
N ILE A 92 1.80 -4.41 -3.14
CA ILE A 92 3.22 -3.99 -3.05
C ILE A 92 3.73 -4.16 -1.62
N VAL A 93 2.97 -3.69 -0.64
CA VAL A 93 3.34 -3.79 0.78
C VAL A 93 3.31 -5.23 1.25
N SER A 94 2.35 -6.02 0.81
CA SER A 94 2.22 -7.44 1.18
C SER A 94 3.49 -8.24 0.90
N GLY A 95 4.17 -7.98 -0.21
CA GLY A 95 5.42 -8.63 -0.57
C GLY A 95 6.53 -8.46 0.47
N THR A 96 6.52 -7.35 1.20
CA THR A 96 7.53 -7.04 2.22
C THR A 96 7.18 -7.66 3.58
N ILE A 97 5.90 -7.61 3.97
CA ILE A 97 5.47 -7.99 5.34
C ILE A 97 5.05 -9.45 5.47
N THR A 98 4.79 -10.15 4.36
CA THR A 98 4.21 -11.50 4.35
C THR A 98 4.97 -12.51 5.21
N GLN A 99 6.30 -12.42 5.27
CA GLN A 99 7.14 -13.35 6.04
C GLN A 99 7.30 -12.94 7.51
N ARG A 100 7.07 -11.67 7.84
CA ARG A 100 7.48 -11.04 9.10
C ARG A 100 6.33 -10.66 10.01
N THR A 101 5.08 -10.79 9.52
CA THR A 101 3.89 -10.43 10.29
C THR A 101 3.00 -11.65 10.48
N GLU A 102 2.33 -11.69 11.63
CA GLU A 102 1.23 -12.61 11.84
C GLU A 102 0.02 -12.20 10.96
N PRO A 103 -0.91 -13.16 10.71
CA PRO A 103 -2.07 -12.89 9.85
C PRO A 103 -2.91 -11.68 10.30
N ILE A 104 -3.07 -11.48 11.61
CA ILE A 104 -3.83 -10.36 12.17
C ILE A 104 -3.15 -9.02 11.86
N GLY A 105 -1.84 -8.92 12.08
CA GLY A 105 -1.08 -7.70 11.78
C GLY A 105 -1.07 -7.37 10.29
N TYR A 106 -1.02 -8.40 9.46
CA TYR A 106 -1.14 -8.27 8.01
C TYR A 106 -2.51 -7.69 7.61
N ILE A 107 -3.61 -8.24 8.13
CA ILE A 107 -4.97 -7.76 7.85
C ILE A 107 -5.14 -6.30 8.31
N MET A 108 -4.67 -5.97 9.52
CA MET A 108 -4.76 -4.60 10.05
C MET A 108 -3.96 -3.60 9.20
N SER A 109 -2.76 -3.95 8.78
CA SER A 109 -1.95 -3.06 7.94
C SER A 109 -2.58 -2.82 6.56
N SER A 110 -3.12 -3.87 5.93
CA SER A 110 -3.84 -3.77 4.66
C SER A 110 -5.12 -2.92 4.79
N TYR A 111 -5.87 -3.10 5.88
CA TYR A 111 -7.07 -2.32 6.16
C TYR A 111 -6.77 -0.82 6.32
N MET A 112 -5.76 -0.48 7.12
CA MET A 112 -5.36 0.92 7.34
C MET A 112 -4.81 1.57 6.07
N LEU A 113 -4.01 0.83 5.30
CA LEU A 113 -3.46 1.31 4.04
C LEU A 113 -4.57 1.59 3.01
N ALA A 114 -5.49 0.64 2.84
CA ALA A 114 -6.57 0.74 1.85
C ALA A 114 -7.69 1.70 2.26
N GLY A 115 -7.99 1.79 3.55
CA GLY A 115 -9.10 2.58 4.06
C GLY A 115 -8.75 4.02 4.41
N PHE A 116 -7.49 4.29 4.76
CA PHE A 116 -7.08 5.61 5.27
C PHE A 116 -5.93 6.22 4.48
N VAL A 117 -4.78 5.56 4.41
CA VAL A 117 -3.57 6.18 3.85
C VAL A 117 -3.71 6.48 2.36
N TYR A 118 -4.04 5.46 1.57
CA TYR A 118 -4.19 5.59 0.13
C TYR A 118 -5.35 6.53 -0.29
N PRO A 119 -6.56 6.47 0.31
CA PRO A 119 -7.65 7.35 -0.07
C PRO A 119 -7.33 8.84 0.09
N ILE A 120 -6.64 9.23 1.14
CA ILE A 120 -6.25 10.63 1.38
C ILE A 120 -5.27 11.12 0.32
N VAL A 121 -4.26 10.30 -0.02
CA VAL A 121 -3.32 10.65 -1.08
C VAL A 121 -4.02 10.71 -2.44
N SER A 122 -4.90 9.75 -2.75
CA SER A 122 -5.64 9.76 -4.02
C SER A 122 -6.56 10.99 -4.14
N ARG A 123 -7.10 11.48 -3.02
CA ARG A 123 -7.86 12.72 -2.97
C ARG A 123 -7.00 13.91 -3.35
N PHE A 124 -5.80 14.01 -2.82
CA PHE A 124 -4.93 15.17 -3.07
C PHE A 124 -4.62 15.35 -4.55
N PHE A 125 -4.44 14.26 -5.30
CA PHE A 125 -4.04 14.29 -6.70
C PHE A 125 -5.20 14.20 -7.70
N TRP A 126 -6.21 13.39 -7.41
CA TRP A 126 -7.23 13.01 -8.41
C TRP A 126 -8.62 13.58 -8.16
N ASN A 127 -8.86 14.16 -6.98
CA ASN A 127 -10.10 14.85 -6.72
C ASN A 127 -9.97 16.33 -7.12
N GLN A 128 -10.97 16.87 -7.82
CA GLN A 128 -11.00 18.28 -8.22
C GLN A 128 -10.95 19.27 -7.04
N SER A 129 -11.40 18.85 -5.85
CA SER A 129 -11.30 19.62 -4.60
C SER A 129 -10.03 19.32 -3.81
N GLY A 130 -9.17 18.42 -4.32
CA GLY A 130 -7.94 18.00 -3.66
C GLY A 130 -6.90 19.12 -3.58
N LEU A 131 -6.09 19.06 -2.53
CA LEU A 131 -5.13 20.12 -2.21
C LEU A 131 -4.12 20.37 -3.36
N PHE A 132 -3.55 19.31 -3.92
CA PHE A 132 -2.56 19.47 -5.00
C PHE A 132 -3.23 19.77 -6.33
N TYR A 133 -4.41 19.22 -6.60
CA TYR A 133 -5.16 19.50 -7.81
C TYR A 133 -5.51 21.00 -7.93
N MET A 134 -5.84 21.66 -6.81
CA MET A 134 -6.25 23.06 -6.80
C MET A 134 -5.09 24.06 -6.76
N TYR A 135 -4.03 23.76 -6.02
CA TYR A 135 -2.98 24.74 -5.72
C TYR A 135 -1.65 24.49 -6.44
N LEU A 136 -1.43 23.28 -6.92
CA LEU A 136 -0.19 22.93 -7.61
C LEU A 136 -0.49 22.38 -8.99
N PRO A 137 0.30 22.74 -10.02
CA PRO A 137 0.16 22.20 -11.38
C PRO A 137 0.74 20.77 -11.47
N VAL A 138 0.42 19.92 -10.48
CA VAL A 138 0.91 18.54 -10.39
C VAL A 138 -0.17 17.59 -10.86
N GLN A 139 0.15 16.78 -11.85
CA GLN A 139 -0.77 15.79 -12.40
C GLN A 139 -0.12 14.41 -12.37
N ASP A 140 -0.77 13.47 -11.72
CA ASP A 140 -0.38 12.06 -11.71
C ASP A 140 -1.26 11.26 -12.67
N TYR A 141 -0.83 11.18 -13.95
CA TYR A 141 -1.59 10.49 -14.99
C TYR A 141 -1.56 8.96 -14.85
N ALA A 142 -0.44 8.42 -14.46
CA ALA A 142 -0.19 6.97 -14.44
C ALA A 142 -0.34 6.33 -13.05
N GLY A 143 -0.48 7.12 -11.99
CA GLY A 143 -0.54 6.64 -10.61
C GLY A 143 0.84 6.37 -10.01
N ASN A 144 1.92 6.91 -10.57
CA ASN A 144 3.26 6.72 -10.02
C ASN A 144 3.39 7.28 -8.61
N GLY A 145 2.88 8.50 -8.36
CA GLY A 145 2.86 9.12 -7.05
C GLY A 145 1.85 8.46 -6.11
N VAL A 146 0.61 8.32 -6.56
CA VAL A 146 -0.50 7.87 -5.70
C VAL A 146 -0.45 6.36 -5.43
N VAL A 147 0.00 5.53 -6.36
CA VAL A 147 0.00 4.06 -6.21
C VAL A 147 1.39 3.56 -5.83
N PHE A 148 2.38 3.78 -6.70
CA PHE A 148 3.69 3.16 -6.53
C PHE A 148 4.51 3.82 -5.42
N LEU A 149 4.48 5.15 -5.29
CA LEU A 149 5.20 5.83 -4.22
C LEU A 149 4.58 5.52 -2.85
N VAL A 150 3.25 5.54 -2.71
CA VAL A 150 2.58 5.17 -1.45
C VAL A 150 2.88 3.72 -1.08
N GLY A 151 2.75 2.79 -2.04
CA GLY A 151 3.08 1.38 -1.81
C GLY A 151 4.55 1.17 -1.48
N GLY A 152 5.45 1.82 -2.21
CA GLY A 152 6.89 1.73 -2.01
C GLY A 152 7.34 2.30 -0.67
N THR A 153 6.86 3.48 -0.26
CA THR A 153 7.20 4.08 1.03
C THR A 153 6.63 3.28 2.20
N ALA A 154 5.39 2.78 2.08
CA ALA A 154 4.80 1.91 3.10
C ALA A 154 5.57 0.59 3.24
N ALA A 155 5.98 -0.03 2.12
CA ALA A 155 6.81 -1.22 2.11
C ALA A 155 8.19 -0.98 2.73
N LEU A 156 8.79 0.18 2.44
CA LEU A 156 10.07 0.60 3.00
C LEU A 156 10.00 0.74 4.53
N ILE A 157 8.98 1.44 5.03
CA ILE A 157 8.78 1.61 6.47
C ILE A 157 8.52 0.26 7.13
N ALA A 158 7.68 -0.57 6.50
CA ALA A 158 7.43 -1.92 6.97
C ALA A 158 8.75 -2.72 7.10
N SER A 159 9.65 -2.64 6.11
CA SER A 159 10.93 -3.32 6.13
C SER A 159 11.85 -2.84 7.26
N PHE A 160 11.88 -1.54 7.54
CA PHE A 160 12.64 -0.99 8.66
C PHE A 160 12.10 -1.45 10.02
N VAL A 161 10.78 -1.37 10.20
CA VAL A 161 10.15 -1.75 11.49
C VAL A 161 10.24 -3.24 11.76
N THR A 162 10.21 -4.07 10.71
CA THR A 162 10.33 -5.53 10.80
C THR A 162 11.77 -6.03 10.74
N ASN A 163 12.77 -5.15 10.77
CA ASN A 163 14.22 -5.47 10.68
C ASN A 163 14.57 -6.35 9.46
N VAL A 164 13.99 -6.07 8.32
CA VAL A 164 14.42 -6.70 7.06
C VAL A 164 15.75 -6.09 6.67
N HIS A 165 16.86 -6.83 6.76
CA HIS A 165 18.17 -6.38 6.36
C HIS A 165 18.19 -5.92 4.89
N VAL A 166 18.78 -4.74 4.69
CA VAL A 166 18.73 -3.88 3.51
C VAL A 166 19.58 -4.41 2.33
N GLU A 167 19.63 -5.68 2.06
CA GLU A 167 20.24 -6.18 0.81
C GLU A 167 19.48 -5.71 -0.46
N TYR A 168 18.27 -5.24 -0.29
CA TYR A 168 17.38 -4.83 -1.38
C TYR A 168 17.70 -3.47 -2.01
N TRP A 169 18.43 -2.60 -1.29
CA TRP A 169 18.71 -1.23 -1.75
C TRP A 169 19.77 -1.12 -2.85
N ARG A 170 20.50 -2.20 -3.12
CA ARG A 170 21.59 -2.22 -4.10
C ARG A 170 21.15 -2.20 -5.57
N THR A 171 19.86 -2.37 -5.86
CA THR A 171 19.36 -2.55 -7.23
C THR A 171 18.51 -1.40 -7.78
N LEU A 172 18.30 -0.32 -7.03
CA LEU A 172 17.56 0.85 -7.53
C LEU A 172 18.52 1.89 -8.13
N ASN A 173 18.87 1.69 -9.40
CA ASN A 173 19.50 2.72 -10.22
C ASN A 173 18.41 3.62 -10.82
N ILE A 174 18.24 4.83 -10.28
CA ILE A 174 17.30 5.82 -10.80
C ILE A 174 18.07 6.78 -11.71
N ASN A 175 18.02 6.54 -13.02
CA ASN A 175 18.47 7.49 -14.04
C ASN A 175 17.37 7.70 -15.06
N GLN A 176 16.54 8.73 -14.88
CA GLN A 176 15.76 9.34 -15.97
C GLN A 176 15.60 10.85 -15.71
N GLY A 177 16.08 11.66 -16.63
CA GLY A 177 16.04 13.12 -16.57
C GLY A 177 14.71 13.71 -17.07
N TYR A 178 14.20 14.69 -16.34
CA TYR A 178 13.01 15.47 -16.70
C TYR A 178 13.27 16.98 -16.63
N SER A 179 12.51 17.78 -17.37
CA SER A 179 12.67 19.24 -17.49
C SER A 179 12.29 20.04 -16.23
N LEU A 180 13.08 21.05 -15.93
CA LEU A 180 13.22 21.74 -14.63
C LEU A 180 11.99 22.42 -13.98
N PRO A 181 11.05 23.12 -14.62
CA PRO A 181 10.01 23.83 -13.84
C PRO A 181 8.93 22.90 -13.27
N THR A 182 8.69 21.73 -13.90
CA THR A 182 7.75 20.72 -13.39
C THR A 182 8.36 19.87 -12.28
N VAL A 183 9.69 19.82 -12.16
CA VAL A 183 10.42 19.00 -11.19
C VAL A 183 10.23 19.52 -9.77
N GLU A 184 10.26 20.85 -9.54
CA GLU A 184 10.13 21.42 -8.20
C GLU A 184 8.77 21.10 -7.55
N TYR A 185 7.68 21.31 -8.27
CA TYR A 185 6.32 21.00 -7.77
C TYR A 185 6.11 19.49 -7.60
N ASN A 186 6.65 18.69 -8.52
CA ASN A 186 6.59 17.24 -8.40
C ASN A 186 7.39 16.74 -7.19
N CYS A 187 8.59 17.28 -6.94
CA CYS A 187 9.39 16.95 -5.76
C CYS A 187 8.68 17.33 -4.46
N LEU A 188 8.02 18.49 -4.41
CA LEU A 188 7.25 18.92 -3.25
C LEU A 188 6.05 18.01 -3.00
N ALA A 189 5.31 17.64 -4.04
CA ALA A 189 4.19 16.72 -3.93
C ALA A 189 4.62 15.30 -3.50
N LEU A 190 5.72 14.79 -4.09
CA LEU A 190 6.29 13.50 -3.72
C LEU A 190 6.79 13.48 -2.29
N SER A 191 7.47 14.54 -1.84
CA SER A 191 7.93 14.65 -0.44
C SER A 191 6.76 14.68 0.54
N ALA A 192 5.67 15.37 0.23
CA ALA A 192 4.46 15.38 1.07
C ALA A 192 3.81 13.99 1.16
N VAL A 193 3.76 13.23 0.05
CA VAL A 193 3.27 11.84 0.05
C VAL A 193 4.16 10.94 0.89
N MET A 194 5.49 11.08 0.76
CA MET A 194 6.45 10.32 1.55
C MET A 194 6.31 10.62 3.05
N ILE A 195 6.22 11.88 3.43
CA ILE A 195 6.05 12.30 4.83
C ILE A 195 4.74 11.73 5.39
N TRP A 196 3.62 11.89 4.66
CA TRP A 196 2.33 11.36 5.08
C TRP A 196 2.34 9.85 5.28
N THR A 197 2.83 9.11 4.29
CA THR A 197 2.90 7.64 4.35
C THR A 197 3.85 7.16 5.43
N THR A 198 4.99 7.81 5.58
CA THR A 198 5.97 7.49 6.64
C THR A 198 5.37 7.67 8.02
N PHE A 199 4.72 8.80 8.26
CA PHE A 199 4.10 9.10 9.55
C PHE A 199 2.98 8.11 9.88
N THR A 200 2.04 7.92 8.94
CA THR A 200 0.86 7.07 9.19
C THR A 200 1.21 5.60 9.29
N MET A 201 1.97 5.06 8.34
CA MET A 201 2.35 3.64 8.36
C MET A 201 3.41 3.34 9.40
N GLY A 202 4.33 4.28 9.67
CA GLY A 202 5.28 4.15 10.77
C GLY A 202 4.56 4.03 12.11
N PHE A 203 3.54 4.85 12.36
CA PHE A 203 2.71 4.75 13.56
C PHE A 203 1.97 3.41 13.66
N VAL A 204 1.34 2.95 12.57
CA VAL A 204 0.65 1.64 12.53
C VAL A 204 1.63 0.49 12.82
N TYR A 205 2.78 0.45 12.14
CA TYR A 205 3.75 -0.63 12.37
C TYR A 205 4.38 -0.56 13.75
N LEU A 206 4.57 0.63 14.32
CA LEU A 206 5.02 0.77 15.69
C LEU A 206 4.01 0.18 16.68
N LEU A 207 2.72 0.47 16.50
CA LEU A 207 1.66 -0.12 17.32
C LEU A 207 1.62 -1.64 17.18
N LEU A 208 1.73 -2.18 15.98
CA LEU A 208 1.78 -3.63 15.74
C LEU A 208 3.00 -4.28 16.39
N LYS A 209 4.15 -3.59 16.41
CA LYS A 209 5.35 -4.06 17.11
C LYS A 209 5.15 -4.10 18.62
N LEU A 210 4.56 -3.04 19.18
CA LEU A 210 4.23 -2.99 20.62
C LEU A 210 3.18 -4.04 21.03
N ALA A 211 2.23 -4.31 20.15
CA ALA A 211 1.24 -5.36 20.35
C ALA A 211 1.78 -6.81 20.22
N GLY A 212 3.07 -6.97 19.85
CA GLY A 212 3.69 -8.28 19.71
C GLY A 212 3.22 -9.10 18.50
N VAL A 213 2.53 -8.46 17.53
CA VAL A 213 1.95 -9.12 16.34
C VAL A 213 3.00 -9.30 15.22
N LEU A 214 4.14 -8.63 15.34
CA LEU A 214 5.27 -8.82 14.43
C LEU A 214 6.09 -10.02 14.88
N LYS A 215 6.44 -10.90 13.92
CA LYS A 215 7.28 -12.07 14.22
C LYS A 215 8.68 -11.64 14.68
N PRO A 216 9.28 -12.33 15.67
CA PRO A 216 10.64 -12.08 16.10
C PRO A 216 11.65 -12.35 14.95
N GLU A 217 12.85 -11.81 15.09
CA GLU A 217 13.92 -11.97 14.10
C GLU A 217 14.27 -13.44 13.86
N ILE A 218 14.56 -13.81 12.62
CA ILE A 218 14.93 -15.17 12.20
C ILE A 218 16.15 -15.72 12.98
N GLY A 219 17.00 -14.84 13.53
CA GLY A 219 18.12 -15.23 14.40
C GLY A 219 17.70 -15.92 15.69
N GLN A 220 16.57 -15.56 16.27
CA GLN A 220 16.07 -16.17 17.50
C GLN A 220 15.39 -17.52 17.28
N GLU A 221 14.79 -17.74 16.09
CA GLU A 221 14.22 -19.05 15.75
C GLU A 221 15.31 -20.11 15.54
N LYS A 222 16.45 -19.75 14.92
CA LYS A 222 17.58 -20.66 14.79
C LYS A 222 18.18 -21.04 16.15
N HIS A 223 18.25 -20.09 17.08
CA HIS A 223 18.79 -20.37 18.42
C HIS A 223 17.86 -21.30 19.21
N LYS A 224 16.53 -21.11 19.11
CA LYS A 224 15.55 -22.01 19.74
C LYS A 224 15.56 -23.41 19.16
N SER A 225 15.68 -23.56 17.84
CA SER A 225 15.75 -24.88 17.21
C SER A 225 17.04 -25.63 17.56
N HIS A 226 18.18 -24.92 17.64
CA HIS A 226 19.44 -25.53 18.10
C HIS A 226 19.41 -25.93 19.58
N THR A 227 18.73 -25.17 20.44
CA THR A 227 18.61 -25.48 21.84
C THR A 227 17.68 -26.69 22.09
N LEU A 228 16.65 -26.85 21.26
CA LEU A 228 15.76 -28.01 21.33
C LEU A 228 16.41 -29.30 20.80
N LEU A 229 17.26 -29.19 19.79
CA LEU A 229 18.03 -30.32 19.24
C LEU A 229 19.23 -30.77 20.13
N SER A 230 19.63 -29.96 21.11
CA SER A 230 20.69 -30.30 22.07
C SER A 230 20.17 -30.85 23.37
N LEU A 231 18.87 -31.06 23.51
CA LEU A 231 18.20 -31.65 24.70
C LEU A 231 17.67 -33.07 24.46
N ASP A 232 17.82 -33.61 23.24
CA ASP A 232 17.65 -35.02 22.87
C ASP A 232 19.03 -35.67 22.67
#